data_2c509448ea4d80ffdb2ef88416d2af1d
#
_entry.id   2c509448ea4d80ffdb2ef88416d2af1d
#
_cell.length_a   1.000
_cell.length_b   1.000
_cell.length_c   1.000
_cell.angle_alpha   90.00
_cell.angle_beta   90.00
_cell.angle_gamma   90.00
#
_symmetry.space_group_name_H-M   'P 1'
#
loop_
_entity.id
_entity.type
_entity.pdbx_description
1 polymer ?
#
loop_
_entity_poly.entity_id
_entity_poly.type
_entity_poly.pdbx_seq_one_letter_code
_entity_poly.pdbx_strand_id
1 'polypeptide(L)'
;NMLPWRMVAQQTGAVVKYIECAVDGSISDEAIDAAVTEKTKIVAMAEVSNVLGRLNPIAKAISAAHKVGAVAVIDAAQSAPHMAIDVQKMDADFLAFSGHKMLGPMGIGVLYGKKELLEAMPPFLSGGEMISFVSRDGQEYAPLPHKFEAGTVNAAGAAGLHAAIEYINSIG
;
A
#
# COMPACT_ATOMS: atom_id res chain seq x y z
N ASN A 1 -3.68 -6.58 7.75
CA ASN A 1 -3.40 -6.86 6.34
C ASN A 1 -2.61 -8.17 6.07
N MET A 2 -2.59 -9.09 7.02
CA MET A 2 -1.83 -10.35 6.94
C MET A 2 -2.34 -11.33 5.85
N LEU A 3 -3.65 -11.43 5.65
CA LEU A 3 -4.25 -12.47 4.80
C LEU A 3 -3.84 -12.39 3.32
N PRO A 4 -3.78 -11.21 2.67
CA PRO A 4 -3.33 -11.14 1.27
C PRO A 4 -1.93 -11.74 1.07
N TRP A 5 -1.01 -11.47 1.98
CA TRP A 5 0.35 -12.01 1.93
C TRP A 5 0.40 -13.53 2.05
N ARG A 6 -0.44 -14.09 2.94
CA ARG A 6 -0.57 -15.55 3.08
C ARG A 6 -1.14 -16.20 1.83
N MET A 7 -2.15 -15.58 1.20
CA MET A 7 -2.74 -16.08 -0.04
C MET A 7 -1.72 -16.08 -1.19
N VAL A 8 -0.99 -14.98 -1.36
CA VAL A 8 0.07 -14.90 -2.39
C VAL A 8 1.19 -15.90 -2.10
N ALA A 9 1.60 -16.04 -0.84
CA ALA A 9 2.63 -17.01 -0.46
C ALA A 9 2.23 -18.45 -0.80
N GLN A 10 0.98 -18.83 -0.58
CA GLN A 10 0.45 -20.14 -0.96
C GLN A 10 0.51 -20.40 -2.49
N GLN A 11 0.28 -19.35 -3.30
CA GLN A 11 0.30 -19.45 -4.74
C GLN A 11 1.71 -19.47 -5.34
N THR A 12 2.65 -18.77 -4.71
CA THR A 12 4.00 -18.54 -5.23
C THR A 12 5.08 -19.41 -4.58
N GLY A 13 4.76 -20.09 -3.49
CA GLY A 13 5.74 -20.81 -2.68
C GLY A 13 6.60 -19.89 -1.79
N ALA A 14 6.28 -18.61 -1.72
CA ALA A 14 6.98 -17.68 -0.82
C ALA A 14 6.69 -18.00 0.65
N VAL A 15 7.62 -17.63 1.53
CA VAL A 15 7.50 -17.82 2.98
C VAL A 15 7.15 -16.50 3.64
N VAL A 16 6.03 -16.47 4.36
CA VAL A 16 5.66 -15.32 5.20
C VAL A 16 6.34 -15.47 6.57
N LYS A 17 7.16 -14.49 6.91
CA LYS A 17 7.71 -14.32 8.26
C LYS A 17 7.00 -13.17 8.96
N TYR A 18 6.84 -13.28 10.25
CA TYR A 18 6.26 -12.22 11.08
C TYR A 18 7.37 -11.51 11.82
N ILE A 19 7.26 -10.18 11.91
CA ILE A 19 8.05 -9.38 12.82
C ILE A 19 7.35 -9.46 14.17
N GLU A 20 8.02 -10.04 15.16
CA GLU A 20 7.45 -10.25 16.49
C GLU A 20 7.31 -8.92 17.22
N CYS A 21 6.21 -8.76 17.94
CA CYS A 21 5.97 -7.62 18.82
C CYS A 21 6.00 -8.07 20.30
N ALA A 22 6.32 -7.14 21.16
CA ALA A 22 6.24 -7.34 22.61
C ALA A 22 4.76 -7.45 23.09
N VAL A 23 4.56 -7.79 24.36
CA VAL A 23 3.23 -7.94 24.95
C VAL A 23 2.39 -6.65 24.87
N ASP A 24 3.04 -5.48 24.91
CA ASP A 24 2.40 -4.17 24.75
C ASP A 24 2.18 -3.77 23.27
N GLY A 25 2.52 -4.65 22.33
CA GLY A 25 2.43 -4.45 20.90
C GLY A 25 3.56 -3.60 20.29
N SER A 26 4.60 -3.27 21.05
CA SER A 26 5.77 -2.58 20.49
C SER A 26 6.60 -3.51 19.60
N ILE A 27 7.16 -2.92 18.54
CA ILE A 27 8.09 -3.59 17.64
C ILE A 27 9.45 -2.92 17.82
N SER A 28 10.45 -3.69 18.23
CA SER A 28 11.80 -3.17 18.38
C SER A 28 12.58 -3.17 17.06
N ASP A 29 13.62 -2.37 16.99
CA ASP A 29 14.53 -2.34 15.85
C ASP A 29 15.20 -3.70 15.63
N GLU A 30 15.55 -4.38 16.73
CA GLU A 30 16.16 -5.72 16.70
C GLU A 30 15.21 -6.77 16.13
N ALA A 31 13.91 -6.67 16.44
CA ALA A 31 12.90 -7.59 15.88
C ALA A 31 12.77 -7.42 14.35
N ILE A 32 12.88 -6.19 13.86
CA ILE A 32 12.89 -5.90 12.42
C ILE A 32 14.17 -6.48 11.80
N ASP A 33 15.34 -6.18 12.37
CA ASP A 33 16.64 -6.65 11.86
C ASP A 33 16.73 -8.18 11.85
N ALA A 34 16.13 -8.87 12.82
CA ALA A 34 16.11 -10.33 12.87
C ALA A 34 15.16 -10.95 11.81
N ALA A 35 14.08 -10.25 11.44
CA ALA A 35 13.11 -10.74 10.49
C ALA A 35 13.53 -10.50 9.02
N VAL A 36 14.21 -9.38 8.74
CA VAL A 36 14.61 -8.96 7.39
C VAL A 36 15.99 -9.55 7.05
N THR A 37 16.07 -10.25 5.92
CA THR A 37 17.27 -10.90 5.42
C THR A 37 17.44 -10.64 3.93
N GLU A 38 18.59 -10.98 3.36
CA GLU A 38 18.85 -10.87 1.91
C GLU A 38 17.86 -11.67 1.04
N LYS A 39 17.15 -12.65 1.64
CA LYS A 39 16.08 -13.38 0.96
C LYS A 39 14.73 -12.65 0.98
N THR A 40 14.59 -11.61 1.79
CA THR A 40 13.36 -10.82 1.89
C THR A 40 13.11 -10.09 0.58
N LYS A 41 11.89 -10.15 0.09
CA LYS A 41 11.45 -9.45 -1.13
C LYS A 41 10.46 -8.32 -0.85
N ILE A 42 9.68 -8.47 0.20
CA ILE A 42 8.68 -7.48 0.61
C ILE A 42 8.71 -7.36 2.14
N VAL A 43 8.67 -6.14 2.63
CA VAL A 43 8.41 -5.82 4.04
C VAL A 43 7.10 -5.04 4.08
N ALA A 44 6.06 -5.60 4.71
CA ALA A 44 4.76 -4.95 4.83
C ALA A 44 4.46 -4.64 6.29
N MET A 45 4.10 -3.40 6.60
CA MET A 45 3.81 -2.95 7.96
C MET A 45 2.68 -1.93 7.97
N ALA A 46 1.76 -2.04 8.94
CA ALA A 46 0.81 -0.97 9.22
C ALA A 46 1.52 0.16 9.98
N GLU A 47 1.30 1.41 9.56
CA GLU A 47 1.89 2.56 10.24
C GLU A 47 1.27 2.75 11.63
N VAL A 48 -0.05 2.59 11.72
CA VAL A 48 -0.79 2.62 12.99
C VAL A 48 -1.59 1.33 13.14
N SER A 49 -1.47 0.68 14.31
CA SER A 49 -2.27 -0.51 14.62
C SER A 49 -3.74 -0.16 14.77
N ASN A 50 -4.62 -0.86 14.05
CA ASN A 50 -6.06 -0.70 14.18
C ASN A 50 -6.64 -1.24 15.51
N VAL A 51 -5.88 -2.03 16.25
CA VAL A 51 -6.29 -2.61 17.53
C VAL A 51 -5.77 -1.79 18.72
N LEU A 52 -4.49 -1.41 18.66
CA LEU A 52 -3.80 -0.77 19.78
C LEU A 52 -3.68 0.75 19.61
N GLY A 53 -3.94 1.30 18.42
CA GLY A 53 -3.70 2.71 18.11
C GLY A 53 -2.21 3.12 18.17
N ARG A 54 -1.31 2.13 18.19
CA ARG A 54 0.11 2.33 18.34
C ARG A 54 0.78 2.64 17.00
N LEU A 55 1.64 3.64 17.00
CA LEU A 55 2.57 3.92 15.89
C LEU A 55 3.64 2.83 15.82
N ASN A 56 3.86 2.28 14.64
CA ASN A 56 4.91 1.32 14.37
C ASN A 56 6.14 1.99 13.75
N PRO A 57 7.34 1.41 13.91
CA PRO A 57 8.61 1.98 13.44
C PRO A 57 8.81 1.79 11.93
N ILE A 58 7.90 2.37 11.11
CA ILE A 58 7.93 2.20 9.64
C ILE A 58 9.21 2.70 9.00
N ALA A 59 9.79 3.79 9.49
CA ALA A 59 11.05 4.31 8.97
C ALA A 59 12.18 3.27 9.08
N LYS A 60 12.24 2.55 10.21
CA LYS A 60 13.20 1.45 10.40
C LYS A 60 12.87 0.29 9.46
N ALA A 61 11.59 -0.08 9.32
CA ALA A 61 11.16 -1.17 8.44
C ALA A 61 11.48 -0.88 6.97
N ILE A 62 11.24 0.34 6.49
CA ILE A 62 11.58 0.80 5.14
C ILE A 62 13.09 0.75 4.93
N SER A 63 13.88 1.32 5.86
CA SER A 63 15.33 1.31 5.78
C SER A 63 15.90 -0.12 5.75
N ALA A 64 15.35 -1.03 6.58
CA ALA A 64 15.77 -2.43 6.59
C ALA A 64 15.43 -3.15 5.28
N ALA A 65 14.24 -2.89 4.71
CA ALA A 65 13.82 -3.42 3.42
C ALA A 65 14.78 -2.99 2.30
N HIS A 66 15.03 -1.69 2.21
CA HIS A 66 15.88 -1.13 1.14
C HIS A 66 17.33 -1.61 1.22
N LYS A 67 17.89 -1.82 2.43
CA LYS A 67 19.25 -2.37 2.60
C LYS A 67 19.45 -3.72 1.92
N VAL A 68 18.40 -4.51 1.79
CA VAL A 68 18.45 -5.84 1.17
C VAL A 68 17.79 -5.88 -0.21
N GLY A 69 17.41 -4.72 -0.77
CA GLY A 69 16.73 -4.61 -2.06
C GLY A 69 15.29 -5.12 -2.05
N ALA A 70 14.64 -5.15 -0.88
CA ALA A 70 13.24 -5.49 -0.73
C ALA A 70 12.34 -4.26 -0.87
N VAL A 71 11.09 -4.50 -1.29
CA VAL A 71 10.05 -3.48 -1.43
C VAL A 71 9.33 -3.25 -0.10
N ALA A 72 9.15 -1.99 0.29
CA ALA A 72 8.43 -1.59 1.49
C ALA A 72 6.98 -1.21 1.18
N VAL A 73 6.02 -1.89 1.79
CA VAL A 73 4.58 -1.68 1.61
C VAL A 73 3.96 -1.20 2.93
N ILE A 74 3.44 0.01 2.95
CA ILE A 74 2.90 0.63 4.16
C ILE A 74 1.38 0.65 4.10
N ASP A 75 0.76 0.08 5.12
CA ASP A 75 -0.67 0.18 5.36
C ASP A 75 -0.95 1.43 6.21
N ALA A 76 -1.44 2.47 5.55
CA ALA A 76 -1.78 3.75 6.15
C ALA A 76 -3.28 3.89 6.45
N ALA A 77 -4.02 2.79 6.50
CA ALA A 77 -5.47 2.83 6.69
C ALA A 77 -5.90 3.53 8.00
N GLN A 78 -5.08 3.46 9.03
CA GLN A 78 -5.34 4.14 10.31
C GLN A 78 -4.56 5.45 10.46
N SER A 79 -3.45 5.64 9.74
CA SER A 79 -2.66 6.87 9.85
C SER A 79 -3.18 7.98 8.92
N ALA A 80 -3.57 7.66 7.68
CA ALA A 80 -4.02 8.67 6.71
C ALA A 80 -5.13 9.61 7.21
N PRO A 81 -6.15 9.15 8.00
CA PRO A 81 -7.16 10.05 8.55
C PRO A 81 -6.68 10.93 9.71
N HIS A 82 -5.54 10.65 10.33
CA HIS A 82 -5.12 11.26 11.59
C HIS A 82 -3.77 11.97 11.54
N MET A 83 -2.97 11.74 10.51
CA MET A 83 -1.61 12.24 10.41
C MET A 83 -1.32 12.76 9.00
N ALA A 84 -0.53 13.82 8.90
CA ALA A 84 0.02 14.25 7.62
C ALA A 84 1.04 13.20 7.12
N ILE A 85 0.84 12.70 5.91
CA ILE A 85 1.72 11.73 5.27
C ILE A 85 2.45 12.39 4.10
N ASP A 86 3.76 12.30 4.11
CA ASP A 86 4.62 12.68 3.00
C ASP A 86 5.34 11.41 2.49
N VAL A 87 4.82 10.84 1.41
CA VAL A 87 5.32 9.58 0.85
C VAL A 87 6.75 9.69 0.33
N GLN A 88 7.18 10.87 -0.13
CA GLN A 88 8.54 11.09 -0.61
C GLN A 88 9.53 11.13 0.56
N LYS A 89 9.19 11.85 1.63
CA LYS A 89 10.00 11.90 2.84
C LYS A 89 10.05 10.56 3.56
N MET A 90 8.94 9.82 3.54
CA MET A 90 8.84 8.48 4.11
C MET A 90 9.66 7.46 3.30
N ASP A 91 9.82 7.69 2.00
CA ASP A 91 10.44 6.78 1.03
C ASP A 91 9.75 5.40 0.93
N ALA A 92 8.43 5.36 1.17
CA ALA A 92 7.64 4.15 0.97
C ALA A 92 7.61 3.78 -0.51
N ASP A 93 7.72 2.49 -0.83
CA ASP A 93 7.59 2.01 -2.20
C ASP A 93 6.12 1.89 -2.61
N PHE A 94 5.29 1.42 -1.68
CA PHE A 94 3.83 1.42 -1.79
C PHE A 94 3.20 1.89 -0.48
N LEU A 95 2.08 2.61 -0.60
CA LEU A 95 1.26 3.01 0.54
C LEU A 95 -0.21 2.91 0.17
N ALA A 96 -1.03 2.33 1.05
CA ALA A 96 -2.45 2.16 0.80
C ALA A 96 -3.30 2.66 1.96
N PHE A 97 -4.45 3.26 1.64
CA PHE A 97 -5.47 3.64 2.62
C PHE A 97 -6.87 3.59 2.05
N SER A 98 -7.88 3.63 2.94
CA SER A 98 -9.30 3.52 2.61
C SER A 98 -10.04 4.81 2.87
N GLY A 99 -10.87 5.25 1.91
CA GLY A 99 -11.64 6.50 2.01
C GLY A 99 -12.62 6.51 3.19
N HIS A 100 -13.29 5.39 3.47
CA HIS A 100 -14.28 5.31 4.56
C HIS A 100 -13.72 5.53 5.95
N LYS A 101 -12.41 5.42 6.15
CA LYS A 101 -11.75 5.70 7.42
C LYS A 101 -11.33 7.16 7.59
N MET A 102 -11.37 7.94 6.51
CA MET A 102 -11.04 9.37 6.52
C MET A 102 -12.25 10.23 6.09
N LEU A 103 -13.44 9.93 6.62
CA LEU A 103 -14.69 10.63 6.38
C LEU A 103 -15.21 10.56 4.94
N GLY A 104 -14.56 9.78 4.09
CA GLY A 104 -14.95 9.57 2.71
C GLY A 104 -15.96 8.42 2.53
N PRO A 105 -16.45 8.21 1.31
CA PRO A 105 -17.39 7.13 1.01
C PRO A 105 -16.75 5.74 1.14
N MET A 106 -17.61 4.74 1.35
CA MET A 106 -17.22 3.32 1.20
C MET A 106 -16.92 3.01 -0.27
N GLY A 107 -16.11 1.96 -0.51
CA GLY A 107 -15.83 1.46 -1.85
C GLY A 107 -14.81 2.28 -2.64
N ILE A 108 -14.09 3.20 -1.98
CA ILE A 108 -12.96 3.92 -2.56
C ILE A 108 -11.76 3.90 -1.62
N GLY A 109 -10.58 3.88 -2.19
CA GLY A 109 -9.31 3.97 -1.50
C GLY A 109 -8.21 4.40 -2.46
N VAL A 110 -7.02 4.53 -1.96
CA VAL A 110 -5.84 4.97 -2.73
C VAL A 110 -4.71 3.98 -2.54
N LEU A 111 -4.06 3.64 -3.64
CA LEU A 111 -2.75 3.00 -3.65
C LEU A 111 -1.75 3.99 -4.26
N TYR A 112 -0.81 4.44 -3.45
CA TYR A 112 0.40 5.08 -3.94
C TYR A 112 1.45 4.02 -4.26
N GLY A 113 2.22 4.22 -5.31
CA GLY A 113 3.40 3.41 -5.63
C GLY A 113 4.45 4.22 -6.36
N LYS A 114 5.73 3.90 -6.15
CA LYS A 114 6.82 4.45 -6.95
C LYS A 114 6.59 4.10 -8.42
N LYS A 115 6.79 5.08 -9.30
CA LYS A 115 6.44 4.97 -10.72
C LYS A 115 7.07 3.76 -11.39
N GLU A 116 8.35 3.54 -11.18
CA GLU A 116 9.11 2.43 -11.76
C GLU A 116 8.59 1.06 -11.31
N LEU A 117 8.10 0.94 -10.09
CA LEU A 117 7.49 -0.29 -9.58
C LEU A 117 6.11 -0.53 -10.20
N LEU A 118 5.29 0.52 -10.29
CA LEU A 118 3.98 0.45 -10.94
C LEU A 118 4.12 0.13 -12.45
N GLU A 119 5.11 0.68 -13.13
CA GLU A 119 5.39 0.37 -14.54
C GLU A 119 5.78 -1.09 -14.74
N ALA A 120 6.55 -1.67 -13.82
CA ALA A 120 6.98 -3.07 -13.87
C ALA A 120 5.86 -4.07 -13.50
N MET A 121 4.85 -3.67 -12.73
CA MET A 121 3.76 -4.55 -12.31
C MET A 121 2.77 -4.82 -13.44
N PRO A 122 2.25 -6.05 -13.60
CA PRO A 122 1.07 -6.28 -14.42
C PRO A 122 -0.17 -5.66 -13.76
N PRO A 123 -1.22 -5.30 -14.54
CA PRO A 123 -2.48 -4.88 -13.97
C PRO A 123 -3.13 -6.05 -13.20
N PHE A 124 -3.86 -5.71 -12.14
CA PHE A 124 -4.57 -6.71 -11.31
C PHE A 124 -5.92 -7.11 -11.92
N LEU A 125 -6.66 -6.13 -12.46
CA LEU A 125 -7.94 -6.31 -13.13
C LEU A 125 -7.80 -5.96 -14.60
N SER A 126 -8.72 -6.46 -15.42
CA SER A 126 -8.83 -6.14 -16.84
C SER A 126 -10.22 -5.60 -17.16
N GLY A 127 -10.30 -4.62 -18.06
CA GLY A 127 -11.55 -3.98 -18.47
C GLY A 127 -11.30 -2.86 -19.47
N GLY A 128 -12.30 -2.06 -19.76
CA GLY A 128 -12.17 -0.82 -20.54
C GLY A 128 -11.25 0.18 -19.85
N GLU A 129 -10.81 1.20 -20.56
CA GLU A 129 -9.99 2.34 -20.12
C GLU A 129 -8.53 1.99 -19.76
N MET A 130 -8.23 0.76 -19.29
CA MET A 130 -6.90 0.34 -18.85
C MET A 130 -6.00 -0.18 -19.97
N ILE A 131 -6.47 -0.21 -21.21
CA ILE A 131 -5.76 -0.64 -22.41
C ILE A 131 -5.71 0.49 -23.45
N SER A 132 -4.59 0.62 -24.15
CA SER A 132 -4.43 1.52 -25.30
C SER A 132 -4.66 0.80 -26.63
N PHE A 133 -4.37 -0.50 -26.68
CA PHE A 133 -4.58 -1.32 -27.87
C PHE A 133 -4.88 -2.77 -27.48
N VAL A 134 -5.74 -3.43 -28.28
CA VAL A 134 -6.02 -4.87 -28.18
C VAL A 134 -6.22 -5.49 -29.56
N SER A 135 -5.66 -6.67 -29.77
CA SER A 135 -5.87 -7.51 -30.95
C SER A 135 -6.09 -8.97 -30.54
N ARG A 136 -6.19 -9.86 -31.52
CA ARG A 136 -6.23 -11.30 -31.24
C ARG A 136 -4.93 -11.87 -30.70
N ASP A 137 -3.81 -11.19 -31.00
CA ASP A 137 -2.46 -11.70 -30.75
C ASP A 137 -1.78 -11.00 -29.57
N GLY A 138 -2.37 -9.91 -29.02
CA GLY A 138 -1.79 -9.19 -27.89
C GLY A 138 -2.54 -7.92 -27.50
N GLN A 139 -2.04 -7.30 -26.46
CA GLN A 139 -2.59 -6.05 -25.91
C GLN A 139 -1.46 -5.11 -25.47
N GLU A 140 -1.77 -3.80 -25.47
CA GLU A 140 -0.96 -2.77 -24.84
C GLU A 140 -1.78 -2.09 -23.75
N TYR A 141 -1.18 -1.93 -22.58
CA TYR A 141 -1.83 -1.26 -21.46
C TYR A 141 -1.73 0.26 -21.59
N ALA A 142 -2.74 0.95 -21.09
CA ALA A 142 -2.71 2.40 -20.98
C ALA A 142 -1.57 2.85 -20.04
N PRO A 143 -1.05 4.06 -20.20
CA PRO A 143 -0.09 4.64 -19.25
C PRO A 143 -0.65 4.70 -17.83
N LEU A 144 0.23 4.81 -16.83
CA LEU A 144 -0.17 5.11 -15.45
C LEU A 144 -0.93 6.45 -15.39
N PRO A 145 -1.95 6.59 -14.54
CA PRO A 145 -2.48 5.59 -13.62
C PRO A 145 -3.51 4.63 -14.24
N HIS A 146 -3.98 4.89 -15.46
CA HIS A 146 -5.08 4.16 -16.12
C HIS A 146 -4.83 2.67 -16.25
N LYS A 147 -3.57 2.23 -16.36
CA LYS A 147 -3.18 0.81 -16.35
C LYS A 147 -3.82 -0.01 -15.23
N PHE A 148 -4.10 0.62 -14.08
CA PHE A 148 -4.70 -0.03 -12.91
C PHE A 148 -6.17 0.32 -12.67
N GLU A 149 -6.78 1.12 -13.56
CA GLU A 149 -8.16 1.61 -13.48
C GLU A 149 -9.04 0.83 -14.48
N ALA A 150 -9.35 -0.44 -14.14
CA ALA A 150 -10.10 -1.31 -15.04
C ALA A 150 -11.61 -1.03 -15.01
N GLY A 151 -12.19 -0.68 -16.16
CA GLY A 151 -13.60 -0.35 -16.32
C GLY A 151 -13.91 1.10 -15.94
N THR A 152 -15.20 1.45 -15.95
CA THR A 152 -15.65 2.79 -15.56
C THR A 152 -15.25 3.09 -14.12
N VAL A 153 -14.49 4.16 -13.93
CA VAL A 153 -13.99 4.55 -12.61
C VAL A 153 -15.11 4.98 -11.66
N ASN A 154 -14.90 4.80 -10.36
CA ASN A 154 -15.84 5.24 -9.31
C ASN A 154 -15.78 6.76 -9.13
N ALA A 155 -16.31 7.52 -10.11
CA ALA A 155 -16.29 8.98 -10.09
C ALA A 155 -17.01 9.57 -8.87
N ALA A 156 -18.16 9.00 -8.48
CA ALA A 156 -18.90 9.45 -7.30
C ALA A 156 -18.09 9.25 -6.01
N GLY A 157 -17.41 8.10 -5.87
CA GLY A 157 -16.51 7.84 -4.75
C GLY A 157 -15.33 8.80 -4.73
N ALA A 158 -14.74 9.10 -5.90
CA ALA A 158 -13.61 10.03 -6.02
C ALA A 158 -14.04 11.47 -5.61
N ALA A 159 -15.19 11.94 -6.07
CA ALA A 159 -15.74 13.24 -5.67
C ALA A 159 -16.01 13.31 -4.16
N GLY A 160 -16.56 12.25 -3.56
CA GLY A 160 -16.77 12.17 -2.13
C GLY A 160 -15.47 12.12 -1.32
N LEU A 161 -14.44 11.40 -1.81
CA LEU A 161 -13.13 11.37 -1.18
C LEU A 161 -12.45 12.75 -1.25
N HIS A 162 -12.56 13.45 -2.38
CA HIS A 162 -12.07 14.82 -2.53
C HIS A 162 -12.70 15.75 -1.49
N ALA A 163 -14.03 15.75 -1.36
CA ALA A 163 -14.73 16.56 -0.36
C ALA A 163 -14.30 16.23 1.08
N ALA A 164 -14.03 14.95 1.38
CA ALA A 164 -13.54 14.54 2.69
C ALA A 164 -12.12 15.07 2.97
N ILE A 165 -11.24 15.06 1.96
CA ILE A 165 -9.88 15.63 2.07
C ILE A 165 -9.95 17.15 2.29
N GLU A 166 -10.79 17.86 1.54
CA GLU A 166 -10.99 19.31 1.73
C GLU A 166 -11.51 19.62 3.15
N TYR A 167 -12.47 18.82 3.64
CA TYR A 167 -12.98 18.98 5.01
C TYR A 167 -11.88 18.77 6.05
N ILE A 168 -11.11 17.69 5.97
CA ILE A 168 -9.99 17.44 6.90
C ILE A 168 -9.00 18.61 6.87
N ASN A 169 -8.61 19.08 5.69
CA ASN A 169 -7.69 20.20 5.54
C ASN A 169 -8.26 21.52 6.11
N SER A 170 -9.58 21.68 6.16
CA SER A 170 -10.23 22.88 6.72
C SER A 170 -10.19 22.94 8.24
N ILE A 171 -10.05 21.78 8.90
CA ILE A 171 -10.01 21.71 10.38
C ILE A 171 -8.57 21.62 10.93
N GLY A 172 -7.58 21.34 10.10
CA GLY A 172 -6.15 21.33 10.46
C GLY A 172 -5.62 19.97 10.90
#